data_8d6fd5e4a2d93cb5d7cd23dd05300481
#
_entry.id   8d6fd5e4a2d93cb5d7cd23dd05300481
#
_cell.length_a   1.000
_cell.length_b   1.000
_cell.length_c   1.000
_cell.angle_alpha   90.00
_cell.angle_beta   90.00
_cell.angle_gamma   90.00
#
_symmetry.space_group_name_H-M   'P 1'
#
loop_
_entity.id
_entity.type
_entity.pdbx_description
1 polymer ?
#
loop_
_entity_poly.entity_id
_entity_poly.type
_entity_poly.pdbx_seq_one_letter_code
_entity_poly.pdbx_strand_id
1 'polypeptide(L)'
;MYRDFVFAQDAISEFVRSLGSADKIAFYSYSRDLARNTALTADRSQVLRGVRSTVAGDSAALYNALLLTVKDAAQTTGRRFVVVFSNGPDNSSVVPPEDVAEIAQSSGVSVYMISTQEAKMEPISTAVFERMTAATGGKAYFAKSWKDERRAFGSIRDDLAHLYNVSYYPKPNANTGWRSISVKLAGNKFGKYKVRTRNGYRLQPTRFAAPRRTAELTPQTAGSN
;
A
#
# COMPACT_ATOMS: atom_id res chain seq x y z
N MET A 1 26.50 -0.42 -0.85
CA MET A 1 25.46 -0.10 0.18
C MET A 1 25.12 1.40 0.23
N TYR A 2 26.05 2.31 0.58
CA TYR A 2 25.72 3.76 0.65
C TYR A 2 25.25 4.38 -0.69
N ARG A 3 25.91 4.01 -1.78
CA ARG A 3 25.58 4.51 -3.13
C ARG A 3 24.19 4.08 -3.59
N ASP A 4 23.79 2.85 -3.32
CA ASP A 4 22.48 2.33 -3.69
C ASP A 4 21.37 2.99 -2.89
N PHE A 5 21.63 3.33 -1.63
CA PHE A 5 20.70 4.09 -0.79
C PHE A 5 20.44 5.50 -1.33
N VAL A 6 21.48 6.20 -1.80
CA VAL A 6 21.32 7.52 -2.44
C VAL A 6 20.52 7.40 -3.73
N PHE A 7 20.75 6.39 -4.57
CA PHE A 7 19.96 6.16 -5.75
C PHE A 7 18.50 5.89 -5.44
N ALA A 8 18.21 5.12 -4.38
CA ALA A 8 16.86 4.91 -3.90
C ALA A 8 16.18 6.23 -3.50
N GLN A 9 16.86 7.09 -2.73
CA GLN A 9 16.34 8.41 -2.36
C GLN A 9 16.06 9.29 -3.59
N ASP A 10 16.90 9.23 -4.62
CA ASP A 10 16.70 9.95 -5.87
C ASP A 10 15.49 9.43 -6.64
N ALA A 11 15.36 8.11 -6.78
CA ALA A 11 14.22 7.47 -7.45
C ALA A 11 12.88 7.77 -6.75
N ILE A 12 12.85 7.70 -5.42
CA ILE A 12 11.68 8.07 -4.61
C ILE A 12 11.36 9.56 -4.79
N SER A 13 12.38 10.42 -4.78
CA SER A 13 12.18 11.86 -4.96
C SER A 13 11.62 12.20 -6.34
N GLU A 14 12.07 11.53 -7.39
CA GLU A 14 11.55 11.68 -8.75
C GLU A 14 10.09 11.20 -8.83
N PHE A 15 9.79 10.05 -8.23
CA PHE A 15 8.42 9.54 -8.15
C PHE A 15 7.49 10.54 -7.45
N VAL A 16 7.87 11.05 -6.28
CA VAL A 16 7.09 12.07 -5.53
C VAL A 16 6.79 13.29 -6.39
N ARG A 17 7.76 13.78 -7.17
CA ARG A 17 7.56 14.91 -8.08
C ARG A 17 6.63 14.59 -9.26
N SER A 18 6.58 13.34 -9.68
CA SER A 18 5.78 12.89 -10.82
C SER A 18 4.31 12.66 -10.51
N LEU A 19 3.92 12.60 -9.24
CA LEU A 19 2.54 12.40 -8.81
C LEU A 19 1.70 13.68 -9.00
N GLY A 20 0.38 13.50 -9.21
CA GLY A 20 -0.56 14.60 -9.42
C GLY A 20 -0.61 15.58 -8.24
N SER A 21 -0.87 16.85 -8.52
CA SER A 21 -0.88 17.91 -7.50
C SER A 21 -1.95 17.74 -6.42
N ALA A 22 -3.05 17.04 -6.75
CA ALA A 22 -4.12 16.75 -5.80
C ALA A 22 -3.81 15.61 -4.84
N ASP A 23 -2.77 14.82 -5.11
CA ASP A 23 -2.41 13.69 -4.26
C ASP A 23 -1.74 14.18 -2.97
N LYS A 24 -2.14 13.59 -1.84
CA LYS A 24 -1.46 13.76 -0.56
C LYS A 24 -0.54 12.59 -0.30
N ILE A 25 0.63 12.86 0.22
CA ILE A 25 1.68 11.87 0.46
C ILE A 25 2.09 11.94 1.93
N ALA A 26 2.19 10.78 2.59
CA ALA A 26 2.93 10.60 3.82
C ALA A 26 4.20 9.82 3.48
N PHE A 27 5.29 10.11 4.15
CA PHE A 27 6.54 9.38 3.96
C PHE A 27 7.00 8.74 5.26
N TYR A 28 7.31 7.46 5.17
CA TYR A 28 7.79 6.64 6.26
C TYR A 28 9.13 6.00 5.86
N SER A 29 10.04 5.92 6.80
CA SER A 29 11.22 5.05 6.70
C SER A 29 11.13 3.95 7.75
N TYR A 30 11.70 2.81 7.47
CA TYR A 30 11.76 1.70 8.41
C TYR A 30 13.13 1.03 8.40
N SER A 31 13.47 0.49 9.55
CA SER A 31 14.51 -0.48 9.77
C SER A 31 13.98 -1.51 10.76
N ARG A 32 14.49 -1.60 11.98
CA ARG A 32 13.82 -2.30 13.09
C ARG A 32 12.52 -1.62 13.49
N ASP A 33 12.52 -0.30 13.51
CA ASP A 33 11.39 0.56 13.87
C ASP A 33 10.89 1.35 12.66
N LEU A 34 9.62 1.76 12.72
CA LEU A 34 8.99 2.63 11.74
C LEU A 34 9.07 4.09 12.20
N ALA A 35 9.60 4.95 11.35
CA ALA A 35 9.58 6.40 11.55
C ALA A 35 8.65 7.07 10.53
N ARG A 36 7.74 7.92 11.01
CA ARG A 36 6.96 8.81 10.14
C ARG A 36 7.76 10.09 9.91
N ASN A 37 8.51 10.15 8.81
CA ASN A 37 9.34 11.31 8.45
C ASN A 37 8.50 12.48 7.96
N THR A 38 7.35 12.21 7.34
CA THR A 38 6.43 13.25 6.88
C THR A 38 4.99 12.79 7.07
N ALA A 39 4.18 13.59 7.75
CA ALA A 39 2.74 13.39 7.85
C ALA A 39 2.05 13.59 6.49
N LEU A 40 0.81 13.13 6.36
CA LEU A 40 0.05 13.23 5.10
C LEU A 40 -0.12 14.70 4.69
N THR A 41 0.49 15.09 3.57
CA THR A 41 0.53 16.47 3.08
C THR A 41 0.48 16.52 1.54
N ALA A 42 0.01 17.63 1.00
CA ALA A 42 0.14 17.97 -0.41
C ALA A 42 1.46 18.70 -0.73
N ASP A 43 2.17 19.17 0.30
CA ASP A 43 3.45 19.88 0.14
C ASP A 43 4.59 18.90 -0.19
N ARG A 44 4.95 18.88 -1.47
CA ARG A 44 6.03 18.05 -2.00
C ARG A 44 7.39 18.36 -1.36
N SER A 45 7.62 19.63 -0.99
CA SER A 45 8.89 20.03 -0.38
C SER A 45 9.08 19.38 0.98
N GLN A 46 8.02 19.24 1.78
CA GLN A 46 8.06 18.51 3.05
C GLN A 46 8.40 17.04 2.83
N VAL A 47 7.75 16.39 1.85
CA VAL A 47 7.99 14.98 1.53
C VAL A 47 9.43 14.78 1.08
N LEU A 48 9.93 15.63 0.18
CA LEU A 48 11.30 15.54 -0.32
C LEU A 48 12.36 15.75 0.78
N ARG A 49 12.10 16.65 1.72
CA ARG A 49 12.96 16.80 2.92
C ARG A 49 12.93 15.53 3.76
N GLY A 50 11.75 14.95 3.99
CA GLY A 50 11.61 13.69 4.72
C GLY A 50 12.41 12.56 4.06
N VAL A 51 12.34 12.42 2.72
CA VAL A 51 13.14 11.43 1.99
C VAL A 51 14.64 11.66 2.19
N ARG A 52 15.11 12.90 2.09
CA ARG A 52 16.54 13.23 2.22
C ARG A 52 17.08 13.09 3.65
N SER A 53 16.21 13.17 4.66
CA SER A 53 16.61 13.01 6.07
C SER A 53 16.75 11.56 6.52
N THR A 54 16.36 10.58 5.68
CA THR A 54 16.48 9.18 6.03
C THR A 54 17.91 8.69 6.02
N VAL A 55 18.21 7.75 6.89
CA VAL A 55 19.50 7.06 6.98
C VAL A 55 19.27 5.55 6.78
N ALA A 56 20.28 4.88 6.24
CA ALA A 56 20.24 3.43 6.10
C ALA A 56 20.27 2.76 7.48
N GLY A 57 19.43 1.74 7.66
CA GLY A 57 19.43 0.87 8.85
C GLY A 57 19.98 -0.51 8.53
N ASP A 58 20.12 -1.33 9.56
CA ASP A 58 20.76 -2.66 9.51
C ASP A 58 19.77 -3.83 9.67
N SER A 59 18.51 -3.55 10.01
CA SER A 59 17.43 -4.52 10.18
C SER A 59 16.24 -4.18 9.33
N ALA A 60 15.40 -5.17 8.99
CA ALA A 60 14.21 -4.97 8.18
C ALA A 60 12.98 -5.59 8.83
N ALA A 61 12.20 -4.77 9.57
CA ALA A 61 10.88 -5.13 10.09
C ALA A 61 9.77 -4.68 9.12
N LEU A 62 9.84 -5.16 7.88
CA LEU A 62 9.00 -4.73 6.76
C LEU A 62 7.52 -4.94 7.02
N TYR A 63 7.13 -6.14 7.48
CA TYR A 63 5.70 -6.45 7.67
C TYR A 63 5.12 -5.71 8.85
N ASN A 64 5.89 -5.47 9.93
CA ASN A 64 5.49 -4.59 11.03
C ASN A 64 5.25 -3.16 10.52
N ALA A 65 6.18 -2.63 9.73
CA ALA A 65 6.08 -1.31 9.14
C ALA A 65 4.88 -1.18 8.19
N LEU A 66 4.67 -2.18 7.34
CA LEU A 66 3.52 -2.25 6.44
C LEU A 66 2.19 -2.28 7.20
N LEU A 67 2.09 -3.08 8.26
CA LEU A 67 0.88 -3.13 9.09
C LEU A 67 0.50 -1.74 9.61
N LEU A 68 1.46 -1.02 10.17
CA LEU A 68 1.23 0.31 10.72
C LEU A 68 0.88 1.32 9.63
N THR A 69 1.61 1.31 8.52
CA THR A 69 1.38 2.20 7.37
C THR A 69 0.01 1.95 6.73
N VAL A 70 -0.40 0.69 6.58
CA VAL A 70 -1.73 0.32 6.08
C VAL A 70 -2.82 0.78 7.03
N LYS A 71 -2.63 0.64 8.35
CA LYS A 71 -3.58 1.14 9.35
C LYS A 71 -3.72 2.66 9.29
N ASP A 72 -2.63 3.39 9.14
CA ASP A 72 -2.65 4.84 8.97
C ASP A 72 -3.37 5.24 7.67
N ALA A 73 -3.06 4.60 6.55
CA ALA A 73 -3.73 4.84 5.29
C ALA A 73 -5.23 4.54 5.38
N ALA A 74 -5.63 3.52 6.12
CA ALA A 74 -7.03 3.15 6.32
C ALA A 74 -7.86 4.22 7.05
N GLN A 75 -7.23 5.12 7.81
CA GLN A 75 -7.91 6.24 8.48
C GLN A 75 -8.18 7.42 7.54
N THR A 76 -7.62 7.41 6.33
CA THR A 76 -7.81 8.49 5.36
C THR A 76 -9.01 8.20 4.45
N THR A 77 -9.49 9.24 3.76
CA THR A 77 -10.58 9.14 2.78
C THR A 77 -10.02 9.07 1.36
N GLY A 78 -10.84 8.58 0.42
CA GLY A 78 -10.48 8.50 -0.98
C GLY A 78 -9.75 7.21 -1.36
N ARG A 79 -9.02 7.26 -2.47
CA ARG A 79 -8.19 6.15 -2.94
C ARG A 79 -6.91 6.08 -2.11
N ARG A 80 -6.59 4.89 -1.64
CA ARG A 80 -5.46 4.67 -0.72
C ARG A 80 -4.54 3.61 -1.27
N PHE A 81 -3.26 3.92 -1.30
CA PHE A 81 -2.24 2.97 -1.69
C PHE A 81 -0.96 3.21 -0.89
N VAL A 82 -0.22 2.16 -0.70
CA VAL A 82 1.09 2.15 -0.08
C VAL A 82 2.09 1.68 -1.12
N VAL A 83 3.14 2.46 -1.34
CA VAL A 83 4.26 2.09 -2.20
C VAL A 83 5.46 1.82 -1.32
N VAL A 84 5.96 0.60 -1.37
CA VAL A 84 7.10 0.15 -0.60
C VAL A 84 8.31 0.05 -1.50
N PHE A 85 9.42 0.60 -1.04
CA PHE A 85 10.74 0.31 -1.58
C PHE A 85 11.56 -0.44 -0.52
N SER A 86 12.07 -1.61 -0.88
CA SER A 86 12.84 -2.47 0.02
C SER A 86 14.04 -3.08 -0.73
N ASN A 87 15.17 -3.13 -0.06
CA ASN A 87 16.38 -3.74 -0.61
C ASN A 87 16.52 -5.23 -0.30
N GLY A 88 15.66 -5.80 0.53
CA GLY A 88 15.84 -7.17 0.94
C GLY A 88 14.62 -7.80 1.62
N PRO A 89 14.80 -9.04 2.09
CA PRO A 89 13.79 -9.76 2.82
C PRO A 89 13.53 -9.16 4.20
N ASP A 90 12.39 -9.52 4.76
CA ASP A 90 12.08 -9.25 6.17
C ASP A 90 12.90 -10.17 7.07
N ASN A 91 13.52 -9.62 8.10
CA ASN A 91 14.30 -10.39 9.07
C ASN A 91 13.98 -10.06 10.54
N SER A 92 13.05 -9.15 10.79
CA SER A 92 12.79 -8.64 12.14
C SER A 92 11.32 -8.45 12.48
N SER A 93 10.39 -8.74 11.56
CA SER A 93 8.96 -8.64 11.84
C SER A 93 8.46 -9.79 12.68
N VAL A 94 7.50 -9.48 13.55
CA VAL A 94 6.72 -10.47 14.33
C VAL A 94 5.34 -10.71 13.74
N VAL A 95 4.90 -9.84 12.80
CA VAL A 95 3.60 -9.94 12.13
C VAL A 95 3.73 -10.78 10.88
N PRO A 96 2.88 -11.81 10.69
CA PRO A 96 2.84 -12.58 9.46
C PRO A 96 2.42 -11.72 8.25
N PRO A 97 3.01 -11.91 7.07
CA PRO A 97 2.66 -11.13 5.87
C PRO A 97 1.21 -11.36 5.42
N GLU A 98 0.63 -12.51 5.70
CA GLU A 98 -0.77 -12.83 5.40
C GLU A 98 -1.74 -11.93 6.17
N ASP A 99 -1.46 -11.64 7.43
CA ASP A 99 -2.28 -10.74 8.26
C ASP A 99 -2.23 -9.30 7.71
N VAL A 100 -1.07 -8.84 7.25
CA VAL A 100 -0.91 -7.53 6.60
C VAL A 100 -1.71 -7.45 5.31
N ALA A 101 -1.63 -8.49 4.46
CA ALA A 101 -2.38 -8.57 3.22
C ALA A 101 -3.89 -8.55 3.47
N GLU A 102 -4.39 -9.31 4.46
CA GLU A 102 -5.81 -9.36 4.81
C GLU A 102 -6.33 -8.00 5.31
N ILE A 103 -5.56 -7.31 6.14
CA ILE A 103 -5.91 -5.96 6.62
C ILE A 103 -5.95 -4.97 5.47
N ALA A 104 -4.96 -4.97 4.60
CA ALA A 104 -4.92 -4.09 3.44
C ALA A 104 -6.11 -4.32 2.50
N GLN A 105 -6.45 -5.59 2.21
CA GLN A 105 -7.62 -5.95 1.43
C GLN A 105 -8.93 -5.46 2.05
N SER A 106 -9.13 -5.74 3.34
CA SER A 106 -10.34 -5.38 4.07
C SER A 106 -10.50 -3.87 4.20
N SER A 107 -9.40 -3.15 4.37
CA SER A 107 -9.38 -1.68 4.44
C SER A 107 -9.45 -1.01 3.05
N GLY A 108 -9.29 -1.75 1.96
CA GLY A 108 -9.26 -1.21 0.60
C GLY A 108 -8.00 -0.38 0.31
N VAL A 109 -6.88 -0.75 0.91
CA VAL A 109 -5.55 -0.17 0.65
C VAL A 109 -4.82 -1.07 -0.35
N SER A 110 -4.43 -0.52 -1.50
CA SER A 110 -3.61 -1.27 -2.47
C SER A 110 -2.13 -1.13 -2.14
N VAL A 111 -1.41 -2.24 -2.17
CA VAL A 111 0.02 -2.30 -1.86
C VAL A 111 0.82 -2.55 -3.12
N TYR A 112 1.76 -1.65 -3.41
CA TYR A 112 2.79 -1.81 -4.44
C TYR A 112 4.14 -2.01 -3.77
N MET A 113 4.95 -2.90 -4.33
CA MET A 113 6.30 -3.15 -3.81
C MET A 113 7.33 -3.03 -4.92
N ILE A 114 8.40 -2.32 -4.65
CA ILE A 114 9.62 -2.32 -5.47
C ILE A 114 10.71 -2.92 -4.60
N SER A 115 11.24 -4.05 -5.05
CA SER A 115 12.33 -4.73 -4.37
C SER A 115 13.56 -4.79 -5.25
N THR A 116 14.74 -4.71 -4.65
CA THR A 116 16.00 -4.87 -5.36
C THR A 116 16.28 -6.33 -5.66
N GLN A 117 17.37 -6.58 -6.38
CA GLN A 117 17.77 -7.93 -6.78
C GLN A 117 18.00 -8.87 -5.60
N GLU A 118 18.43 -8.36 -4.45
CA GLU A 118 18.70 -9.17 -3.25
C GLU A 118 17.48 -9.97 -2.79
N ALA A 119 16.29 -9.33 -2.76
CA ALA A 119 15.06 -10.05 -2.42
C ALA A 119 14.69 -11.12 -3.47
N LYS A 120 15.12 -10.96 -4.73
CA LYS A 120 14.87 -11.95 -5.78
C LYS A 120 15.71 -13.22 -5.59
N MET A 121 16.82 -13.14 -4.89
CA MET A 121 17.64 -14.30 -4.56
C MET A 121 17.00 -15.20 -3.50
N GLU A 122 15.94 -14.69 -2.82
CA GLU A 122 15.13 -15.45 -1.87
C GLU A 122 13.73 -15.74 -2.45
N PRO A 123 13.50 -16.95 -3.01
CA PRO A 123 12.23 -17.31 -3.64
C PRO A 123 11.01 -17.15 -2.73
N ILE A 124 11.18 -17.36 -1.42
CA ILE A 124 10.11 -17.25 -0.42
C ILE A 124 9.66 -15.78 -0.33
N SER A 125 10.58 -14.83 -0.18
CA SER A 125 10.28 -13.40 -0.10
C SER A 125 9.62 -12.90 -1.39
N THR A 126 10.10 -13.34 -2.56
CA THR A 126 9.51 -13.00 -3.86
C THR A 126 8.06 -13.46 -3.93
N ALA A 127 7.77 -14.70 -3.56
CA ALA A 127 6.41 -15.24 -3.60
C ALA A 127 5.47 -14.54 -2.62
N VAL A 128 5.96 -14.14 -1.44
CA VAL A 128 5.19 -13.37 -0.45
C VAL A 128 4.84 -12.01 -1.02
N PHE A 129 5.80 -11.28 -1.61
CA PHE A 129 5.57 -9.95 -2.19
C PHE A 129 4.57 -10.00 -3.36
N GLU A 130 4.69 -10.98 -4.24
CA GLU A 130 3.75 -11.17 -5.35
C GLU A 130 2.33 -11.47 -4.85
N ARG A 131 2.18 -12.37 -3.89
CA ARG A 131 0.87 -12.72 -3.32
C ARG A 131 0.23 -11.54 -2.61
N MET A 132 0.96 -10.83 -1.74
CA MET A 132 0.46 -9.67 -1.00
C MET A 132 0.00 -8.55 -1.93
N THR A 133 0.81 -8.18 -2.92
CA THR A 133 0.47 -7.11 -3.85
C THR A 133 -0.71 -7.50 -4.75
N ALA A 134 -0.70 -8.72 -5.31
CA ALA A 134 -1.80 -9.22 -6.13
C ALA A 134 -3.12 -9.29 -5.34
N ALA A 135 -3.07 -9.72 -4.08
CA ALA A 135 -4.22 -9.80 -3.19
C ALA A 135 -4.88 -8.44 -2.96
N THR A 136 -4.11 -7.36 -2.89
CA THR A 136 -4.58 -5.98 -2.64
C THR A 136 -4.88 -5.18 -3.92
N GLY A 137 -4.64 -5.75 -5.10
CA GLY A 137 -4.84 -5.09 -6.39
C GLY A 137 -3.64 -4.26 -6.86
N GLY A 138 -2.53 -4.31 -6.16
CA GLY A 138 -1.27 -3.70 -6.56
C GLY A 138 -0.37 -4.63 -7.38
N LYS A 139 0.95 -4.41 -7.33
CA LYS A 139 1.94 -5.20 -8.05
C LYS A 139 3.31 -5.15 -7.39
N ALA A 140 4.05 -6.26 -7.43
CA ALA A 140 5.45 -6.32 -7.07
C ALA A 140 6.35 -6.12 -8.30
N TYR A 141 7.44 -5.40 -8.12
CA TYR A 141 8.49 -5.17 -9.09
C TYR A 141 9.83 -5.57 -8.47
N PHE A 142 10.63 -6.31 -9.23
CA PHE A 142 11.96 -6.76 -8.81
C PHE A 142 13.00 -6.10 -9.72
N ALA A 143 13.61 -5.03 -9.21
CA ALA A 143 14.57 -4.22 -9.94
C ALA A 143 15.97 -4.86 -9.86
N LYS A 144 16.66 -4.94 -11.00
CA LYS A 144 18.06 -5.41 -11.09
C LYS A 144 19.05 -4.25 -11.16
N SER A 145 18.54 -3.05 -11.36
CA SER A 145 19.32 -1.84 -11.52
C SER A 145 18.50 -0.60 -11.16
N TRP A 146 19.16 0.53 -10.92
CA TRP A 146 18.49 1.81 -10.69
C TRP A 146 17.56 2.22 -11.85
N LYS A 147 17.87 1.80 -13.10
CA LYS A 147 16.99 2.03 -14.26
C LYS A 147 15.68 1.25 -14.14
N ASP A 148 15.74 0.04 -13.61
CA ASP A 148 14.54 -0.77 -13.37
C ASP A 148 13.69 -0.21 -12.23
N GLU A 149 14.32 0.34 -11.19
CA GLU A 149 13.64 1.04 -10.09
C GLU A 149 12.85 2.24 -10.61
N ARG A 150 13.49 3.11 -11.40
CA ARG A 150 12.81 4.25 -12.03
C ARG A 150 11.67 3.80 -12.95
N ARG A 151 11.86 2.72 -13.72
CA ARG A 151 10.81 2.15 -14.57
C ARG A 151 9.65 1.60 -13.73
N ALA A 152 9.93 0.96 -12.60
CA ALA A 152 8.92 0.46 -11.67
C ALA A 152 8.09 1.61 -11.10
N PHE A 153 8.72 2.68 -10.62
CA PHE A 153 8.03 3.88 -10.17
C PHE A 153 7.18 4.53 -11.26
N GLY A 154 7.70 4.64 -12.49
CA GLY A 154 6.95 5.12 -13.64
C GLY A 154 5.71 4.27 -13.92
N SER A 155 5.84 2.94 -13.87
CA SER A 155 4.71 2.01 -14.05
C SER A 155 3.67 2.14 -12.94
N ILE A 156 4.09 2.36 -11.69
CA ILE A 156 3.16 2.62 -10.57
C ILE A 156 2.42 3.93 -10.80
N ARG A 157 3.11 5.01 -11.15
CA ARG A 157 2.47 6.30 -11.48
C ARG A 157 1.40 6.14 -12.56
N ASP A 158 1.72 5.41 -13.63
CA ASP A 158 0.80 5.18 -14.73
C ASP A 158 -0.41 4.33 -14.29
N ASP A 159 -0.20 3.32 -13.45
CA ASP A 159 -1.28 2.57 -12.82
C ASP A 159 -2.20 3.48 -11.99
N LEU A 160 -1.62 4.36 -11.15
CA LEU A 160 -2.37 5.28 -10.30
C LEU A 160 -3.19 6.29 -11.11
N ALA A 161 -2.69 6.73 -12.28
CA ALA A 161 -3.41 7.62 -13.18
C ALA A 161 -4.64 6.94 -13.83
N HIS A 162 -4.65 5.60 -13.93
CA HIS A 162 -5.70 4.82 -14.57
C HIS A 162 -6.57 4.03 -13.57
N LEU A 163 -6.59 4.43 -12.31
CA LEU A 163 -7.42 3.80 -11.28
C LEU A 163 -8.88 4.24 -11.39
N TYR A 164 -9.76 3.26 -11.31
CA TYR A 164 -11.21 3.45 -11.21
C TYR A 164 -11.68 3.08 -9.81
N ASN A 165 -12.58 3.86 -9.25
CA ASN A 165 -13.25 3.54 -7.99
C ASN A 165 -14.67 3.05 -8.31
N VAL A 166 -14.93 1.79 -7.97
CA VAL A 166 -16.24 1.16 -8.15
C VAL A 166 -16.82 0.85 -6.78
N SER A 167 -17.98 1.40 -6.49
CA SER A 167 -18.71 1.17 -5.25
C SER A 167 -19.94 0.30 -5.52
N TYR A 168 -20.25 -0.60 -4.59
CA TYR A 168 -21.48 -1.39 -4.65
C TYR A 168 -21.97 -1.73 -3.24
N TYR A 169 -23.26 -2.02 -3.14
CA TYR A 169 -23.85 -2.56 -1.92
C TYR A 169 -23.87 -4.08 -2.02
N PRO A 170 -23.11 -4.79 -1.15
CA PRO A 170 -23.12 -6.24 -1.19
C PRO A 170 -24.49 -6.78 -0.77
N LYS A 171 -24.98 -7.81 -1.46
CA LYS A 171 -26.21 -8.51 -1.03
C LYS A 171 -26.03 -9.05 0.40
N PRO A 172 -27.05 -8.92 1.26
CA PRO A 172 -27.03 -9.55 2.57
C PRO A 172 -26.79 -11.06 2.42
N ASN A 173 -25.93 -11.59 3.26
CA ASN A 173 -25.68 -13.01 3.32
C ASN A 173 -25.29 -13.35 4.77
N ALA A 174 -25.65 -14.55 5.25
CA ALA A 174 -25.35 -15.01 6.60
C ALA A 174 -23.85 -15.25 6.83
N ASN A 175 -23.07 -15.33 5.76
CA ASN A 175 -21.63 -15.54 5.84
C ASN A 175 -20.90 -14.22 6.12
N THR A 176 -20.44 -14.02 7.35
CA THR A 176 -19.60 -12.88 7.77
C THR A 176 -18.13 -13.04 7.39
N GLY A 177 -17.76 -14.16 6.78
CA GLY A 177 -16.39 -14.50 6.39
C GLY A 177 -15.90 -13.76 5.13
N TRP A 178 -15.07 -14.45 4.38
CA TRP A 178 -14.45 -13.95 3.15
C TRP A 178 -15.47 -13.73 2.02
N ARG A 179 -15.38 -12.60 1.34
CA ARG A 179 -16.14 -12.26 0.13
C ARG A 179 -15.20 -12.02 -1.05
N SER A 180 -15.27 -12.87 -2.04
CA SER A 180 -14.47 -12.74 -3.27
C SER A 180 -15.00 -11.62 -4.15
N ILE A 181 -14.10 -10.91 -4.83
CA ILE A 181 -14.39 -9.90 -5.85
C ILE A 181 -13.83 -10.39 -7.18
N SER A 182 -14.64 -10.33 -8.23
CA SER A 182 -14.20 -10.53 -9.59
C SER A 182 -14.72 -9.39 -10.46
N VAL A 183 -13.81 -8.71 -11.16
CA VAL A 183 -14.13 -7.62 -12.10
C VAL A 183 -13.71 -8.05 -13.49
N LYS A 184 -14.63 -7.96 -14.45
CA LYS A 184 -14.38 -8.28 -15.86
C LYS A 184 -14.84 -7.12 -16.74
N LEU A 185 -14.08 -6.81 -17.76
CA LEU A 185 -14.48 -5.85 -18.79
C LEU A 185 -15.43 -6.55 -19.77
N ALA A 186 -16.58 -5.94 -20.01
CA ALA A 186 -17.55 -6.45 -20.98
C ALA A 186 -17.25 -5.92 -22.38
N GLY A 187 -17.27 -6.82 -23.37
CA GLY A 187 -17.11 -6.51 -24.79
C GLY A 187 -15.72 -6.86 -25.37
N ASN A 188 -15.75 -7.36 -26.61
CA ASN A 188 -14.57 -7.92 -27.30
C ASN A 188 -13.42 -6.93 -27.52
N LYS A 189 -13.73 -5.62 -27.63
CA LYS A 189 -12.73 -4.57 -27.83
C LYS A 189 -11.81 -4.35 -26.62
N PHE A 190 -12.15 -4.89 -25.46
CA PHE A 190 -11.38 -4.71 -24.22
C PHE A 190 -10.41 -5.85 -23.90
N GLY A 191 -10.34 -6.90 -24.72
CA GLY A 191 -9.48 -8.07 -24.49
C GLY A 191 -8.00 -7.78 -24.33
N LYS A 192 -7.51 -6.64 -24.83
CA LYS A 192 -6.12 -6.20 -24.68
C LYS A 192 -5.82 -5.57 -23.29
N TYR A 193 -6.83 -5.22 -22.51
CA TYR A 193 -6.66 -4.59 -21.21
C TYR A 193 -6.64 -5.63 -20.10
N LYS A 194 -5.79 -5.43 -19.11
CA LYS A 194 -5.68 -6.27 -17.93
C LYS A 194 -6.24 -5.55 -16.72
N VAL A 195 -7.28 -6.10 -16.11
CA VAL A 195 -7.87 -5.56 -14.89
C VAL A 195 -7.10 -6.09 -13.69
N ARG A 196 -6.77 -5.20 -12.76
CA ARG A 196 -6.28 -5.54 -11.41
C ARG A 196 -7.22 -4.98 -10.37
N THR A 197 -7.55 -5.77 -9.38
CA THR A 197 -8.37 -5.39 -8.22
C THR A 197 -8.01 -6.29 -7.05
N ARG A 198 -8.32 -5.87 -5.85
CA ARG A 198 -8.27 -6.81 -4.71
C ARG A 198 -9.17 -8.01 -5.00
N ASN A 199 -8.74 -9.18 -4.58
CA ASN A 199 -9.48 -10.42 -4.87
C ASN A 199 -10.61 -10.73 -3.87
N GLY A 200 -10.74 -9.91 -2.81
CA GLY A 200 -11.81 -10.04 -1.83
C GLY A 200 -11.63 -9.16 -0.61
N TYR A 201 -12.46 -9.38 0.40
CA TYR A 201 -12.41 -8.70 1.69
C TYR A 201 -13.16 -9.50 2.76
N ARG A 202 -12.88 -9.22 4.04
CA ARG A 202 -13.70 -9.68 5.17
C ARG A 202 -14.51 -8.53 5.73
N LEU A 203 -15.73 -8.82 6.19
CA LEU A 203 -16.59 -7.85 6.87
C LEU A 203 -16.18 -7.66 8.33
N GLN A 204 -15.67 -8.70 8.97
CA GLN A 204 -15.20 -8.64 10.35
C GLN A 204 -13.73 -8.27 10.39
N PRO A 205 -13.32 -7.41 11.34
CA PRO A 205 -11.92 -7.07 11.54
C PRO A 205 -11.12 -8.30 11.98
N THR A 206 -9.89 -8.40 11.52
CA THR A 206 -8.91 -9.37 12.05
C THR A 206 -8.46 -8.93 13.43
N ARG A 207 -7.71 -9.81 14.15
CA ARG A 207 -7.10 -9.47 15.44
C ARG A 207 -6.24 -8.20 15.45
N PHE A 208 -5.74 -7.79 14.28
CA PHE A 208 -4.90 -6.59 14.11
C PHE A 208 -5.66 -5.37 13.57
N ALA A 209 -6.91 -5.51 13.17
CA ALA A 209 -7.70 -4.38 12.71
C ALA A 209 -8.16 -3.52 13.90
N ALA A 210 -8.09 -2.22 13.76
CA ALA A 210 -8.67 -1.33 14.76
C ALA A 210 -10.20 -1.54 14.82
N PRO A 211 -10.82 -1.53 16.02
CA PRO A 211 -12.26 -1.55 16.13
C PRO A 211 -12.85 -0.35 15.36
N ARG A 212 -13.88 -0.58 14.56
CA ARG A 212 -14.62 0.52 13.94
C ARG A 212 -15.17 1.38 15.06
N ARG A 213 -14.86 2.68 15.05
CA ARG A 213 -15.61 3.63 15.85
C ARG A 213 -17.04 3.60 15.31
N THR A 214 -17.94 2.97 16.02
CA THR A 214 -19.37 3.20 15.87
C THR A 214 -19.59 4.68 16.18
N ALA A 215 -19.94 5.46 15.16
CA ALA A 215 -20.48 6.79 15.40
C ALA A 215 -21.77 6.56 16.22
N GLU A 216 -21.73 6.85 17.50
CA GLU A 216 -22.94 6.97 18.31
C GLU A 216 -23.76 8.12 17.70
N LEU A 217 -24.80 7.74 16.98
CA LEU A 217 -25.89 8.65 16.66
C LEU A 217 -26.55 8.99 17.99
N THR A 218 -26.14 10.08 18.58
CA THR A 218 -26.86 10.68 19.71
C THR A 218 -28.26 11.04 19.20
N PRO A 219 -29.35 10.50 19.76
CA PRO A 219 -30.67 10.94 19.41
C PRO A 219 -30.83 12.41 19.85
N GLN A 220 -31.04 13.29 18.88
CA GLN A 220 -31.53 14.64 19.22
C GLN A 220 -32.93 14.46 19.81
N THR A 221 -33.05 14.65 21.11
CA THR A 221 -34.32 14.83 21.78
C THR A 221 -34.94 16.10 21.22
N ALA A 222 -35.99 15.94 20.44
CA ALA A 222 -36.88 17.04 20.09
C ALA A 222 -37.50 17.59 21.39
N GLY A 223 -37.05 18.76 21.78
CA GLY A 223 -37.69 19.53 22.84
C GLY A 223 -39.04 20.03 22.30
N SER A 224 -40.08 19.58 22.95
CA SER A 224 -41.42 20.14 22.88
C SER A 224 -41.46 21.50 23.58
N ASN A 225 -41.85 22.52 22.87
CA ASN A 225 -42.71 23.61 23.36
C ASN A 225 -43.50 24.18 22.19
#